data_43c708b386b59cb505ecb9a0774da86c
#
_entry.id   43c708b386b59cb505ecb9a0774da86c
#
_cell.length_a   1.000
_cell.length_b   1.000
_cell.length_c   1.000
_cell.angle_alpha   90.00
_cell.angle_beta   90.00
_cell.angle_gamma   90.00
#
_symmetry.space_group_name_H-M   'P 1'
#
loop_
_entity.id
_entity.type
_entity.pdbx_description
1 polymer ?
#
loop_
_entity_poly.entity_id
_entity_poly.type
_entity_poly.pdbx_seq_one_letter_code
_entity_poly.pdbx_strand_id
1 'polypeptide(L)'
;MKIFYIVVLLSTFLFASEISEAFGDLDGDSKDERVVVWQDSDLHRVLQIFKRDSENKWIKWQEFSNVIMKSDDGGAMGDPFEGLEIKNRVITINHSGGGGRFEWSYIHKYRLGLKDKIWKLIGVSVNMLDKNVRDQNLDYNLLTKKAIYKVECLTKEANKCKNIKNFMFNVKNNNQINMNKIKLGENELIVLKYNEKIYY
;
A
#
# COMPACT_ATOMS: atom_id res chain seq x y z
N MET A 1 -16.39 -43.59 -43.05
CA MET A 1 -15.66 -42.30 -43.03
C MET A 1 -15.89 -41.70 -41.61
N LYS A 2 -14.89 -41.80 -40.73
CA LYS A 2 -14.99 -41.25 -39.35
C LYS A 2 -14.42 -39.85 -39.35
N ILE A 3 -15.28 -38.87 -39.09
CA ILE A 3 -14.89 -37.46 -38.98
C ILE A 3 -14.34 -37.25 -37.57
N PHE A 4 -13.03 -36.98 -37.44
CA PHE A 4 -12.40 -36.58 -36.18
C PHE A 4 -12.62 -35.06 -36.03
N TYR A 5 -13.39 -34.66 -35.03
CA TYR A 5 -13.46 -33.26 -34.57
C TYR A 5 -12.24 -32.99 -33.71
N ILE A 6 -11.30 -32.17 -34.23
CA ILE A 6 -10.22 -31.60 -33.43
C ILE A 6 -10.83 -30.40 -32.69
N VAL A 7 -11.09 -30.56 -31.38
CA VAL A 7 -11.43 -29.45 -30.50
C VAL A 7 -10.11 -28.75 -30.14
N VAL A 8 -9.86 -27.61 -30.83
CA VAL A 8 -8.78 -26.70 -30.42
C VAL A 8 -9.25 -25.96 -29.18
N LEU A 9 -8.80 -26.39 -28.01
CA LEU A 9 -8.90 -25.63 -26.77
C LEU A 9 -7.98 -24.40 -26.91
N LEU A 10 -8.54 -23.25 -27.32
CA LEU A 10 -7.89 -21.96 -27.14
C LEU A 10 -7.82 -21.70 -25.63
N SER A 11 -6.68 -22.01 -25.02
CA SER A 11 -6.36 -21.49 -23.70
C SER A 11 -6.16 -19.97 -23.84
N THR A 12 -7.14 -19.18 -23.40
CA THR A 12 -6.96 -17.74 -23.20
C THR A 12 -5.92 -17.59 -22.10
N PHE A 13 -4.67 -17.35 -22.49
CA PHE A 13 -3.67 -16.84 -21.55
C PHE A 13 -4.14 -15.46 -21.12
N LEU A 14 -4.61 -15.34 -19.91
CA LEU A 14 -4.75 -14.06 -19.22
C LEU A 14 -3.32 -13.51 -19.06
N PHE A 15 -2.95 -12.59 -19.92
CA PHE A 15 -1.66 -11.91 -19.87
C PHE A 15 -1.70 -10.93 -18.69
N ALA A 16 -1.13 -11.32 -17.55
CA ALA A 16 -0.78 -10.36 -16.51
C ALA A 16 0.46 -9.59 -16.99
N SER A 17 0.42 -8.25 -16.93
CA SER A 17 1.56 -7.40 -17.24
C SER A 17 2.30 -7.03 -15.95
N GLU A 18 3.64 -7.08 -16.01
CA GLU A 18 4.49 -6.51 -14.98
C GLU A 18 4.42 -4.98 -15.08
N ILE A 19 4.07 -4.30 -13.97
CA ILE A 19 3.94 -2.85 -13.93
C ILE A 19 5.00 -2.17 -13.07
N SER A 20 5.63 -2.90 -12.14
CA SER A 20 6.71 -2.39 -11.31
C SER A 20 7.53 -3.52 -10.72
N GLU A 21 8.83 -3.30 -10.52
CA GLU A 21 9.70 -4.20 -9.76
C GLU A 21 10.67 -3.45 -8.85
N ALA A 22 11.12 -4.11 -7.79
CA ALA A 22 12.18 -3.63 -6.91
C ALA A 22 13.01 -4.81 -6.36
N PHE A 23 14.26 -4.53 -6.03
CA PHE A 23 15.22 -5.51 -5.49
C PHE A 23 15.76 -5.05 -4.15
N GLY A 24 16.00 -5.97 -3.24
CA GLY A 24 16.65 -5.71 -1.96
C GLY A 24 16.53 -6.89 -1.00
N ASP A 25 17.47 -6.98 -0.06
CA ASP A 25 17.49 -7.97 1.01
C ASP A 25 16.29 -7.74 1.96
N LEU A 26 15.34 -8.65 1.97
CA LEU A 26 14.12 -8.57 2.77
C LEU A 26 14.14 -9.46 4.01
N ASP A 27 14.88 -10.57 3.99
CA ASP A 27 14.92 -11.53 5.10
C ASP A 27 16.23 -11.50 5.91
N GLY A 28 17.22 -10.74 5.48
CA GLY A 28 18.45 -10.49 6.18
C GLY A 28 19.55 -11.53 5.89
N ASP A 29 19.44 -12.24 4.77
CA ASP A 29 20.44 -13.22 4.33
C ASP A 29 21.55 -12.60 3.42
N SER A 30 21.47 -11.29 3.18
CA SER A 30 22.37 -10.49 2.33
C SER A 30 22.26 -10.83 0.84
N LYS A 31 21.17 -11.45 0.41
CA LYS A 31 20.80 -11.63 -0.98
C LYS A 31 19.54 -10.85 -1.28
N ASP A 32 19.49 -10.27 -2.48
CA ASP A 32 18.30 -9.52 -2.86
C ASP A 32 17.17 -10.45 -3.25
N GLU A 33 15.99 -10.22 -2.67
CA GLU A 33 14.72 -10.66 -3.19
C GLU A 33 14.26 -9.73 -4.33
N ARG A 34 13.45 -10.26 -5.23
CA ARG A 34 12.74 -9.52 -6.27
C ARG A 34 11.28 -9.38 -5.86
N VAL A 35 10.76 -8.16 -5.81
CA VAL A 35 9.35 -7.87 -5.61
C VAL A 35 8.78 -7.31 -6.89
N VAL A 36 7.67 -7.89 -7.35
CA VAL A 36 7.04 -7.52 -8.62
C VAL A 36 5.56 -7.23 -8.39
N VAL A 37 5.06 -6.19 -9.01
CA VAL A 37 3.62 -5.90 -9.09
C VAL A 37 3.13 -6.28 -10.48
N TRP A 38 2.14 -7.19 -10.51
CA TRP A 38 1.46 -7.64 -11.72
C TRP A 38 0.05 -7.06 -11.79
N GLN A 39 -0.42 -6.81 -13.00
CA GLN A 39 -1.80 -6.42 -13.26
C GLN A 39 -2.44 -7.39 -14.26
N ASP A 40 -3.65 -7.86 -13.96
CA ASP A 40 -4.45 -8.70 -14.84
C ASP A 40 -5.35 -7.85 -15.77
N SER A 41 -6.11 -8.53 -16.65
CA SER A 41 -7.04 -7.90 -17.57
C SER A 41 -8.21 -7.16 -16.90
N ASP A 42 -8.52 -7.53 -15.65
CA ASP A 42 -9.62 -6.95 -14.85
C ASP A 42 -9.12 -5.84 -13.90
N LEU A 43 -7.93 -5.31 -14.19
CA LEU A 43 -7.27 -4.23 -13.46
C LEU A 43 -6.90 -4.57 -12.00
N HIS A 44 -7.03 -5.85 -11.60
CA HIS A 44 -6.57 -6.29 -10.28
C HIS A 44 -5.05 -6.39 -10.25
N ARG A 45 -4.50 -6.12 -9.08
CA ARG A 45 -3.06 -6.13 -8.87
C ARG A 45 -2.63 -7.09 -7.79
N VAL A 46 -1.52 -7.75 -8.08
CA VAL A 46 -0.92 -8.74 -7.18
C VAL A 46 0.55 -8.38 -6.99
N LEU A 47 0.99 -8.32 -5.75
CA LEU A 47 2.39 -8.20 -5.39
C LEU A 47 2.95 -9.60 -5.15
N GLN A 48 4.00 -9.96 -5.87
CA GLN A 48 4.72 -11.22 -5.72
C GLN A 48 6.15 -10.97 -5.25
N ILE A 49 6.64 -11.80 -4.34
CA ILE A 49 8.01 -11.79 -3.85
C ILE A 49 8.69 -13.09 -4.30
N PHE A 50 9.86 -12.95 -4.92
CA PHE A 50 10.68 -14.05 -5.42
C PHE A 50 11.99 -14.10 -4.66
N LYS A 51 12.50 -15.31 -4.47
CA LYS A 51 13.85 -15.61 -3.99
C LYS A 51 14.63 -16.37 -5.04
N ARG A 52 15.97 -16.35 -4.91
CA ARG A 52 16.80 -17.24 -5.69
C ARG A 52 16.93 -18.60 -5.03
N ASP A 53 16.83 -19.65 -5.82
CA ASP A 53 17.11 -21.02 -5.38
C ASP A 53 18.63 -21.34 -5.42
N SER A 54 19.00 -22.57 -5.17
CA SER A 54 20.39 -23.05 -5.22
C SER A 54 21.02 -22.99 -6.62
N GLU A 55 20.20 -22.95 -7.68
CA GLU A 55 20.64 -22.80 -9.08
C GLU A 55 20.59 -21.35 -9.55
N ASN A 56 20.37 -20.39 -8.63
CA ASN A 56 20.27 -18.97 -8.92
C ASN A 56 19.05 -18.57 -9.79
N LYS A 57 18.01 -19.41 -9.82
CA LYS A 57 16.75 -19.14 -10.51
C LYS A 57 15.76 -18.46 -9.58
N TRP A 58 14.94 -17.54 -10.10
CA TRP A 58 13.86 -16.92 -9.34
C TRP A 58 12.72 -17.90 -9.10
N ILE A 59 12.39 -18.15 -7.83
CA ILE A 59 11.23 -18.92 -7.40
C ILE A 59 10.28 -18.04 -6.61
N LYS A 60 8.97 -18.15 -6.88
CA LYS A 60 7.96 -17.40 -6.13
C LYS A 60 7.95 -17.84 -4.67
N TRP A 61 8.14 -16.88 -3.76
CA TRP A 61 8.16 -17.11 -2.33
C TRP A 61 6.85 -16.73 -1.65
N GLN A 62 6.28 -15.54 -1.98
CA GLN A 62 5.08 -14.99 -1.37
C GLN A 62 4.23 -14.26 -2.41
N GLU A 63 2.93 -14.12 -2.12
CA GLU A 63 1.97 -13.41 -2.96
C GLU A 63 0.91 -12.69 -2.12
N PHE A 64 0.55 -11.44 -2.52
CA PHE A 64 -0.42 -10.59 -1.83
C PHE A 64 -1.30 -9.88 -2.85
N SER A 65 -2.62 -10.11 -2.79
CA SER A 65 -3.60 -9.56 -3.73
C SER A 65 -4.33 -8.31 -3.23
N ASN A 66 -4.03 -7.84 -2.02
CA ASN A 66 -4.79 -6.79 -1.33
C ASN A 66 -3.92 -5.60 -0.87
N VAL A 67 -2.69 -5.50 -1.35
CA VAL A 67 -1.72 -4.47 -0.94
C VAL A 67 -1.47 -3.40 -2.00
N ILE A 68 -1.99 -3.61 -3.20
CA ILE A 68 -1.94 -2.64 -4.30
C ILE A 68 -3.38 -2.35 -4.73
N MET A 69 -3.72 -1.08 -4.84
CA MET A 69 -5.02 -0.64 -5.36
C MET A 69 -5.15 -0.98 -6.84
N LYS A 70 -6.39 -1.18 -7.32
CA LYS A 70 -6.67 -1.35 -8.74
C LYS A 70 -6.33 -0.07 -9.52
N SER A 71 -6.07 -0.21 -10.81
CA SER A 71 -5.68 0.95 -11.63
C SER A 71 -6.80 1.97 -11.85
N ASP A 72 -8.05 1.64 -11.53
CA ASP A 72 -9.21 2.53 -11.60
C ASP A 72 -9.65 3.12 -10.25
N ASP A 73 -8.97 2.76 -9.13
CA ASP A 73 -9.32 3.23 -7.78
C ASP A 73 -8.85 4.67 -7.47
N GLY A 74 -8.05 5.30 -8.35
CA GLY A 74 -7.48 6.65 -8.08
C GLY A 74 -8.42 7.82 -8.37
N GLY A 75 -9.66 7.54 -8.79
CA GLY A 75 -10.65 8.56 -9.11
C GLY A 75 -10.30 9.32 -10.40
N ALA A 76 -10.55 10.63 -10.44
CA ALA A 76 -10.28 11.45 -11.63
C ALA A 76 -8.78 11.63 -11.93
N MET A 77 -7.90 11.30 -11.00
CA MET A 77 -6.44 11.32 -11.20
C MET A 77 -5.93 10.06 -11.92
N GLY A 78 -6.78 9.04 -12.10
CA GLY A 78 -6.44 7.80 -12.81
C GLY A 78 -5.83 6.74 -11.92
N ASP A 79 -4.73 6.14 -12.37
CA ASP A 79 -4.06 5.06 -11.65
C ASP A 79 -3.47 5.54 -10.31
N PRO A 80 -3.87 4.94 -9.16
CA PRO A 80 -3.38 5.38 -7.87
C PRO A 80 -1.97 4.87 -7.51
N PHE A 81 -1.45 3.86 -8.21
CA PHE A 81 -0.15 3.26 -7.86
C PHE A 81 1.01 4.13 -8.33
N GLU A 82 1.71 4.76 -7.37
CA GLU A 82 2.83 5.66 -7.63
C GLU A 82 4.19 4.94 -7.63
N GLY A 83 4.29 3.79 -6.98
CA GLY A 83 5.55 3.05 -6.98
C GLY A 83 5.79 2.14 -5.80
N LEU A 84 6.89 1.39 -5.95
CA LEU A 84 7.38 0.37 -5.05
C LEU A 84 8.88 0.63 -4.79
N GLU A 85 9.30 0.58 -3.53
CA GLU A 85 10.69 0.70 -3.11
C GLU A 85 11.04 -0.35 -2.05
N ILE A 86 12.27 -0.87 -2.09
CA ILE A 86 12.84 -1.70 -1.02
C ILE A 86 14.05 -0.97 -0.43
N LYS A 87 13.99 -0.71 0.87
CA LYS A 87 15.10 -0.11 1.63
C LYS A 87 15.12 -0.62 3.07
N ASN A 88 16.29 -0.99 3.57
CA ASN A 88 16.46 -1.47 4.96
C ASN A 88 15.50 -2.61 5.32
N ARG A 89 15.30 -3.56 4.41
CA ARG A 89 14.37 -4.72 4.53
C ARG A 89 12.89 -4.32 4.69
N VAL A 90 12.53 -3.16 4.19
CA VAL A 90 11.17 -2.64 4.19
C VAL A 90 10.69 -2.48 2.76
N ILE A 91 9.54 -3.05 2.45
CA ILE A 91 8.79 -2.75 1.23
C ILE A 91 7.96 -1.50 1.51
N THR A 92 8.15 -0.46 0.71
CA THR A 92 7.35 0.76 0.74
C THR A 92 6.50 0.83 -0.52
N ILE A 93 5.19 1.03 -0.35
CA ILE A 93 4.23 1.11 -1.45
C ILE A 93 3.53 2.47 -1.35
N ASN A 94 3.53 3.22 -2.45
CA ASN A 94 2.95 4.53 -2.55
C ASN A 94 1.70 4.50 -3.42
N HIS A 95 0.63 5.14 -2.93
CA HIS A 95 -0.60 5.36 -3.67
C HIS A 95 -1.04 6.81 -3.56
N SER A 96 -1.61 7.37 -4.62
CA SER A 96 -2.28 8.67 -4.59
C SER A 96 -3.51 8.68 -5.49
N GLY A 97 -4.41 9.60 -5.23
CA GLY A 97 -5.62 9.72 -6.03
C GLY A 97 -6.46 10.91 -5.64
N GLY A 98 -7.65 10.97 -6.21
CA GLY A 98 -8.59 12.04 -5.94
C GLY A 98 -9.20 12.63 -7.20
N GLY A 99 -9.64 13.89 -7.10
CA GLY A 99 -10.20 14.63 -8.21
C GLY A 99 -10.79 15.96 -7.77
N GLY A 100 -10.68 16.97 -8.64
CA GLY A 100 -11.19 18.30 -8.38
C GLY A 100 -10.59 18.92 -7.12
N ARG A 101 -11.42 19.04 -6.09
CA ARG A 101 -11.05 19.67 -4.81
C ARG A 101 -10.31 18.74 -3.86
N PHE A 102 -10.53 17.44 -3.93
CA PHE A 102 -10.01 16.46 -2.97
C PHE A 102 -8.89 15.64 -3.57
N GLU A 103 -7.78 15.51 -2.83
CA GLU A 103 -6.66 14.64 -3.15
C GLU A 103 -6.26 13.86 -1.89
N TRP A 104 -5.71 12.66 -2.10
CA TRP A 104 -5.19 11.84 -1.03
C TRP A 104 -3.92 11.12 -1.46
N SER A 105 -3.08 10.77 -0.49
CA SER A 105 -1.98 9.85 -0.70
C SER A 105 -1.75 8.95 0.50
N TYR A 106 -1.28 7.74 0.23
CA TYR A 106 -0.93 6.74 1.22
C TYR A 106 0.47 6.22 0.97
N ILE A 107 1.26 6.07 2.03
CA ILE A 107 2.52 5.34 2.04
C ILE A 107 2.39 4.21 3.04
N HIS A 108 2.42 2.98 2.56
CA HIS A 108 2.38 1.79 3.42
C HIS A 108 3.75 1.13 3.46
N LYS A 109 4.25 0.81 4.67
CA LYS A 109 5.56 0.21 4.90
C LYS A 109 5.40 -1.17 5.52
N TYR A 110 5.94 -2.19 4.86
CA TYR A 110 5.84 -3.57 5.29
C TYR A 110 7.21 -4.17 5.59
N ARG A 111 7.29 -5.02 6.59
CA ARG A 111 8.50 -5.77 6.96
C ARG A 111 8.16 -7.20 7.33
N LEU A 112 9.04 -8.11 6.94
CA LEU A 112 8.99 -9.50 7.38
C LEU A 112 9.43 -9.62 8.84
N GLY A 113 8.59 -10.27 9.65
CA GLY A 113 8.97 -10.70 10.99
C GLY A 113 9.92 -11.90 10.91
N LEU A 114 11.18 -11.72 11.31
CA LEU A 114 12.20 -12.77 11.14
C LEU A 114 11.92 -14.04 11.95
N LYS A 115 11.24 -13.89 13.10
CA LYS A 115 10.91 -15.03 13.98
C LYS A 115 9.65 -15.77 13.52
N ASP A 116 8.60 -15.05 13.21
CA ASP A 116 7.27 -15.61 12.89
C ASP A 116 7.03 -15.75 11.38
N LYS A 117 7.96 -15.22 10.54
CA LYS A 117 7.88 -15.24 9.09
C LYS A 117 6.60 -14.61 8.53
N ILE A 118 6.01 -13.67 9.26
CA ILE A 118 4.80 -12.95 8.90
C ILE A 118 5.17 -11.55 8.41
N TRP A 119 4.64 -11.16 7.26
CA TRP A 119 4.71 -9.79 6.74
C TRP A 119 3.74 -8.89 7.49
N LYS A 120 4.25 -7.79 8.02
CA LYS A 120 3.51 -6.89 8.91
C LYS A 120 3.57 -5.47 8.38
N LEU A 121 2.45 -4.76 8.47
CA LEU A 121 2.42 -3.32 8.34
C LEU A 121 3.15 -2.70 9.54
N ILE A 122 4.18 -1.90 9.28
CA ILE A 122 5.01 -1.29 10.32
C ILE A 122 4.94 0.24 10.35
N GLY A 123 4.46 0.85 9.28
CA GLY A 123 4.31 2.30 9.17
C GLY A 123 3.31 2.69 8.11
N VAL A 124 2.63 3.81 8.36
CA VAL A 124 1.68 4.43 7.43
C VAL A 124 1.87 5.93 7.46
N SER A 125 1.93 6.55 6.28
CA SER A 125 1.76 8.01 6.14
C SER A 125 0.51 8.25 5.30
N VAL A 126 -0.33 9.19 5.74
CA VAL A 126 -1.57 9.58 5.07
C VAL A 126 -1.55 11.09 4.86
N ASN A 127 -1.84 11.51 3.64
CA ASN A 127 -2.18 12.91 3.36
C ASN A 127 -3.60 12.97 2.79
N MET A 128 -4.39 13.90 3.28
CA MET A 128 -5.74 14.22 2.82
C MET A 128 -5.83 15.73 2.58
N LEU A 129 -5.94 16.11 1.33
CA LEU A 129 -6.00 17.50 0.91
C LEU A 129 -7.43 17.88 0.47
N ASP A 130 -8.03 18.82 1.18
CA ASP A 130 -9.15 19.62 0.69
C ASP A 130 -8.60 21.01 0.31
N LYS A 131 -8.39 21.26 -0.98
CA LYS A 131 -7.77 22.47 -1.53
C LYS A 131 -8.42 23.79 -1.06
N ASN A 132 -9.68 23.74 -0.64
CA ASN A 132 -10.42 24.92 -0.18
C ASN A 132 -10.44 25.05 1.35
N VAL A 133 -10.07 24.02 2.09
CA VAL A 133 -10.20 24.02 3.56
C VAL A 133 -8.91 23.70 4.27
N ARG A 134 -8.31 22.51 4.02
CA ARG A 134 -7.18 22.03 4.82
C ARG A 134 -6.33 21.00 4.11
N ASP A 135 -5.06 20.96 4.49
CA ASP A 135 -4.12 19.86 4.29
C ASP A 135 -3.96 19.11 5.62
N GLN A 136 -4.25 17.80 5.62
CA GLN A 136 -4.29 16.94 6.78
C GLN A 136 -3.29 15.80 6.61
N ASN A 137 -2.37 15.67 7.57
CA ASN A 137 -1.27 14.70 7.50
C ASN A 137 -1.25 13.84 8.75
N LEU A 138 -1.05 12.54 8.56
CA LEU A 138 -0.82 11.55 9.62
C LEU A 138 0.42 10.72 9.28
N ASP A 139 1.37 10.66 10.22
CA ASP A 139 2.44 9.65 10.22
C ASP A 139 2.24 8.72 11.41
N TYR A 140 2.08 7.43 11.13
CA TYR A 140 1.85 6.41 12.15
C TYR A 140 2.90 5.31 12.10
N ASN A 141 3.70 5.20 13.17
CA ASN A 141 4.64 4.11 13.37
C ASN A 141 3.97 3.00 14.20
N LEU A 142 3.58 1.90 13.54
CA LEU A 142 2.88 0.79 14.18
C LEU A 142 3.77 0.00 15.15
N LEU A 143 5.10 0.00 14.96
CA LEU A 143 6.03 -0.69 15.87
C LEU A 143 6.11 0.00 17.22
N THR A 144 6.18 1.33 17.24
CA THR A 144 6.25 2.14 18.46
C THR A 144 4.89 2.56 18.98
N LYS A 145 3.83 2.33 18.20
CA LYS A 145 2.45 2.80 18.46
C LYS A 145 2.33 4.32 18.59
N LYS A 146 3.26 5.06 17.99
CA LYS A 146 3.26 6.53 18.00
C LYS A 146 2.77 7.07 16.68
N ALA A 147 1.91 8.08 16.75
CA ALA A 147 1.44 8.81 15.59
C ALA A 147 1.69 10.32 15.74
N ILE A 148 1.92 10.99 14.62
CA ILE A 148 2.04 12.44 14.51
C ILE A 148 0.92 12.90 13.58
N TYR A 149 0.12 13.83 14.06
CA TYR A 149 -0.98 14.42 13.32
C TYR A 149 -0.78 15.92 13.12
N LYS A 150 -0.93 16.39 11.90
CA LYS A 150 -0.79 17.79 11.50
C LYS A 150 -2.00 18.20 10.65
N VAL A 151 -2.48 19.42 10.86
CA VAL A 151 -3.45 20.08 9.97
C VAL A 151 -2.95 21.46 9.65
N GLU A 152 -2.92 21.79 8.38
CA GLU A 152 -2.67 23.14 7.87
C GLU A 152 -3.95 23.67 7.21
N CYS A 153 -4.45 24.79 7.71
CA CYS A 153 -5.65 25.40 7.18
C CYS A 153 -5.32 26.23 5.95
N LEU A 154 -6.02 25.97 4.86
CA LEU A 154 -5.90 26.71 3.59
C LEU A 154 -6.97 27.80 3.45
N THR A 155 -8.04 27.73 4.28
CA THR A 155 -9.08 28.76 4.34
C THR A 155 -8.78 29.80 5.41
N LYS A 156 -9.22 31.06 5.17
CA LYS A 156 -9.19 32.14 6.15
C LYS A 156 -10.40 32.15 7.11
N GLU A 157 -11.39 31.29 6.87
CA GLU A 157 -12.59 31.18 7.69
C GLU A 157 -12.28 30.37 8.96
N ALA A 158 -12.08 31.06 10.08
CA ALA A 158 -11.62 30.46 11.36
C ALA A 158 -12.54 29.37 11.93
N ASN A 159 -13.83 29.34 11.54
CA ASN A 159 -14.81 28.35 11.97
C ASN A 159 -14.77 27.04 11.16
N LYS A 160 -14.11 27.03 10.00
CA LYS A 160 -14.06 25.84 9.12
C LYS A 160 -12.83 24.97 9.33
N CYS A 161 -11.79 25.50 9.96
CA CYS A 161 -10.55 24.77 10.16
C CYS A 161 -9.75 25.29 11.34
N LYS A 162 -9.00 24.42 12.00
CA LYS A 162 -8.06 24.74 13.06
C LYS A 162 -6.69 24.16 12.73
N ASN A 163 -5.67 25.01 12.73
CA ASN A 163 -4.29 24.58 12.58
C ASN A 163 -3.86 23.68 13.73
N ILE A 164 -3.24 22.56 13.41
CA ILE A 164 -2.67 21.60 14.36
C ILE A 164 -1.20 21.40 13.99
N LYS A 165 -0.27 21.81 14.86
CA LYS A 165 1.16 21.62 14.65
C LYS A 165 1.59 20.32 15.33
N ASN A 166 2.05 19.35 14.56
CA ASN A 166 2.74 18.13 15.03
C ASN A 166 2.22 17.55 16.37
N PHE A 167 0.92 17.24 16.42
CA PHE A 167 0.34 16.63 17.60
C PHE A 167 0.76 15.16 17.67
N MET A 168 1.68 14.85 18.60
CA MET A 168 2.10 13.47 18.88
C MET A 168 1.18 12.79 19.90
N PHE A 169 0.83 11.51 19.65
CA PHE A 169 0.03 10.71 20.55
C PHE A 169 0.35 9.21 20.43
N ASN A 170 -0.02 8.46 21.47
CA ASN A 170 0.08 7.00 21.45
C ASN A 170 -1.26 6.40 21.00
N VAL A 171 -1.21 5.45 20.10
CA VAL A 171 -2.37 4.69 19.62
C VAL A 171 -2.61 3.53 20.57
N LYS A 172 -3.77 3.54 21.29
CA LYS A 172 -4.05 2.56 22.35
C LYS A 172 -4.39 1.17 21.81
N ASN A 173 -5.22 1.09 20.79
CA ASN A 173 -5.70 -0.18 20.20
C ASN A 173 -4.98 -0.40 18.87
N ASN A 174 -3.80 -1.00 18.93
CA ASN A 174 -3.08 -1.38 17.73
C ASN A 174 -3.06 -2.90 17.59
N ASN A 175 -3.97 -3.44 16.81
CA ASN A 175 -3.84 -4.80 16.32
C ASN A 175 -2.79 -4.80 15.21
N GLN A 176 -1.77 -5.68 15.36
CA GLN A 176 -0.78 -5.86 14.32
C GLN A 176 -1.47 -6.33 13.03
N ILE A 177 -1.35 -5.52 11.97
CA ILE A 177 -1.95 -5.82 10.68
C ILE A 177 -0.96 -6.63 9.85
N ASN A 178 -1.38 -7.84 9.48
CA ASN A 178 -0.63 -8.66 8.54
C ASN A 178 -0.89 -8.19 7.11
N MET A 179 0.13 -8.24 6.27
CA MET A 179 0.08 -7.80 4.87
C MET A 179 -1.02 -8.48 4.06
N ASN A 180 -1.34 -9.76 4.34
CA ASN A 180 -2.41 -10.50 3.69
C ASN A 180 -3.82 -10.21 4.22
N LYS A 181 -3.95 -9.36 5.25
CA LYS A 181 -5.23 -8.99 5.89
C LYS A 181 -5.51 -7.49 5.86
N ILE A 182 -4.62 -6.72 5.25
CA ILE A 182 -4.82 -5.27 5.13
C ILE A 182 -6.02 -4.99 4.22
N LYS A 183 -6.73 -3.94 4.55
CA LYS A 183 -7.79 -3.35 3.74
C LYS A 183 -7.43 -1.90 3.51
N LEU A 184 -6.87 -1.61 2.34
CA LEU A 184 -6.40 -0.27 2.00
C LEU A 184 -7.56 0.73 2.03
N GLY A 185 -7.36 1.85 2.75
CA GLY A 185 -8.39 2.88 2.92
C GLY A 185 -9.54 2.54 3.87
N GLU A 186 -9.57 1.34 4.49
CA GLU A 186 -10.62 0.95 5.44
C GLU A 186 -10.13 0.85 6.90
N ASN A 187 -8.81 0.82 7.13
CA ASN A 187 -8.28 0.77 8.48
C ASN A 187 -8.41 2.15 9.14
N GLU A 188 -9.08 2.21 10.28
CA GLU A 188 -9.40 3.47 10.97
C GLU A 188 -8.40 3.75 12.10
N LEU A 189 -7.92 5.00 12.18
CA LEU A 189 -7.23 5.56 13.34
C LEU A 189 -7.99 6.80 13.83
N ILE A 190 -8.28 6.85 15.13
CA ILE A 190 -9.00 7.97 15.75
C ILE A 190 -8.00 8.88 16.47
N VAL A 191 -7.98 10.16 16.10
CA VAL A 191 -7.26 11.22 16.80
C VAL A 191 -8.18 11.79 17.87
N LEU A 192 -8.27 11.11 19.04
CA LEU A 192 -9.27 11.35 20.08
C LEU A 192 -9.36 12.83 20.51
N LYS A 193 -8.23 13.54 20.66
CA LYS A 193 -8.21 14.95 21.07
C LYS A 193 -8.99 15.87 20.13
N TYR A 194 -9.07 15.53 18.87
CA TYR A 194 -9.70 16.33 17.81
C TYR A 194 -10.97 15.70 17.26
N ASN A 195 -11.32 14.49 17.73
CA ASN A 195 -12.43 13.69 17.22
C ASN A 195 -12.37 13.47 15.70
N GLU A 196 -11.14 13.29 15.18
CA GLU A 196 -10.90 13.07 13.76
C GLU A 196 -10.67 11.58 13.49
N LYS A 197 -11.25 11.07 12.41
CA LYS A 197 -11.03 9.72 11.91
C LYS A 197 -10.16 9.79 10.67
N ILE A 198 -9.08 9.03 10.65
CA ILE A 198 -8.18 8.89 9.52
C ILE A 198 -8.23 7.44 9.05
N TYR A 199 -8.47 7.26 7.77
CA TYR A 199 -8.47 5.95 7.13
C TYR A 199 -7.15 5.74 6.36
N TYR A 200 -6.63 4.47 6.38
CA TYR A 200 -5.38 4.11 5.70
C TYR A 200 -5.38 2.68 5.17
#